data_34d3ba2884d3b85149420f137d05b8a9
#
_entry.id   34d3ba2884d3b85149420f137d05b8a9
#
_cell.length_a   1.000
_cell.length_b   1.000
_cell.length_c   1.000
_cell.angle_alpha   90.00
_cell.angle_beta   90.00
_cell.angle_gamma   90.00
#
_symmetry.space_group_name_H-M   'P 1'
#
loop_
_entity.id
_entity.type
_entity.pdbx_description
1 polymer ?
#
loop_
_entity_poly.entity_id
_entity_poly.type
_entity_poly.pdbx_seq_one_letter_code
_entity_poly.pdbx_strand_id
1 'polypeptide(L)'
;RLNTGILALGTVLASLMGTTGAAMLLIRPLLRANDNRRHVAHVVVFFIFLVANAGGSLTPLGDPPLFLGFLKGVEFSWTLRNIFPETLFICVALLIIFYVIDRHYYLNREEELPPAHDPTPDSTRLRIDGKINFLLLLAVVGLVLMSGLWKPGISFDVMGTDVTLPALVRDVLLVGVTLVSLLATPRTARSGRLRSSYTHSPTRDSRERRSINAQTRLR
;
A
#
# COMPACT_ATOMS: atom_id res chain seq x y z
N ARG A 1 -5.33 10.67 16.17
CA ARG A 1 -6.61 10.01 15.75
C ARG A 1 -6.61 9.66 14.26
N LEU A 2 -6.19 10.58 13.38
CA LEU A 2 -6.15 10.33 11.92
C LEU A 2 -5.20 9.19 11.57
N ASN A 3 -3.98 9.18 12.09
CA ASN A 3 -2.98 8.13 11.84
C ASN A 3 -3.49 6.75 12.28
N THR A 4 -4.07 6.65 13.48
CA THR A 4 -4.64 5.39 13.97
C THR A 4 -5.76 4.89 13.05
N GLY A 5 -6.61 5.80 12.55
CA GLY A 5 -7.65 5.48 11.58
C GLY A 5 -7.09 4.97 10.24
N ILE A 6 -6.05 5.60 9.72
CA ILE A 6 -5.39 5.15 8.47
C ILE A 6 -4.74 3.77 8.66
N LEU A 7 -4.09 3.53 9.81
CA LEU A 7 -3.49 2.24 10.12
C LEU A 7 -4.55 1.13 10.24
N ALA A 8 -5.63 1.38 10.98
CA ALA A 8 -6.74 0.42 11.11
C ALA A 8 -7.39 0.11 9.77
N LEU A 9 -7.71 1.14 8.97
CA LEU A 9 -8.25 0.97 7.63
C LEU A 9 -7.28 0.18 6.73
N GLY A 10 -6.00 0.51 6.79
CA GLY A 10 -4.95 -0.17 6.02
C GLY A 10 -4.82 -1.64 6.36
N THR A 11 -4.93 -1.99 7.63
CA THR A 11 -4.91 -3.39 8.10
C THR A 11 -6.07 -4.19 7.49
N VAL A 12 -7.27 -3.64 7.46
CA VAL A 12 -8.44 -4.29 6.83
C VAL A 12 -8.26 -4.39 5.31
N LEU A 13 -7.81 -3.32 4.67
CA LEU A 13 -7.56 -3.33 3.21
C LEU A 13 -6.47 -4.34 2.82
N ALA A 14 -5.44 -4.52 3.65
CA ALA A 14 -4.38 -5.49 3.39
C ALA A 14 -4.90 -6.92 3.31
N SER A 15 -5.91 -7.29 4.11
CA SER A 15 -6.57 -8.59 4.02
C SER A 15 -7.36 -8.78 2.71
N LEU A 16 -7.83 -7.70 2.09
CA LEU A 16 -8.69 -7.76 0.89
C LEU A 16 -7.91 -7.64 -0.41
N MET A 17 -6.92 -6.76 -0.47
CA MET A 17 -6.19 -6.43 -1.71
C MET A 17 -4.69 -6.73 -1.65
N GLY A 18 -4.25 -7.38 -0.58
CA GLY A 18 -2.86 -7.71 -0.33
C GLY A 18 -2.09 -6.58 0.38
N THR A 19 -1.07 -7.00 1.13
CA THR A 19 -0.21 -6.08 1.91
C THR A 19 0.47 -5.04 1.04
N THR A 20 1.01 -5.46 -0.11
CA THR A 20 1.68 -4.55 -1.06
C THR A 20 0.73 -3.52 -1.64
N GLY A 21 -0.49 -3.93 -2.04
CA GLY A 21 -1.51 -3.04 -2.59
C GLY A 21 -1.97 -2.00 -1.57
N ALA A 22 -2.31 -2.45 -0.36
CA ALA A 22 -2.72 -1.57 0.73
C ALA A 22 -1.60 -0.61 1.15
N ALA A 23 -0.35 -1.10 1.23
CA ALA A 23 0.80 -0.27 1.56
C ALA A 23 1.05 0.82 0.51
N MET A 24 1.04 0.49 -0.78
CA MET A 24 1.23 1.47 -1.86
C MET A 24 0.12 2.53 -1.89
N LEU A 25 -1.12 2.14 -1.56
CA LEU A 25 -2.26 3.05 -1.53
C LEU A 25 -2.16 4.06 -0.38
N LEU A 26 -1.77 3.60 0.81
CA LEU A 26 -1.90 4.37 2.04
C LEU A 26 -0.62 5.04 2.53
N ILE A 27 0.57 4.61 2.09
CA ILE A 27 1.83 5.20 2.56
C ILE A 27 1.94 6.70 2.22
N ARG A 28 1.51 7.09 1.03
CA ARG A 28 1.56 8.50 0.60
C ARG A 28 0.63 9.40 1.40
N PRO A 29 -0.68 9.09 1.55
CA PRO A 29 -1.56 9.83 2.44
C PRO A 29 -1.05 9.89 3.88
N LEU A 30 -0.49 8.78 4.40
CA LEU A 30 0.05 8.73 5.75
C LEU A 30 1.24 9.67 5.94
N LEU A 31 2.19 9.67 5.01
CA LEU A 31 3.35 10.56 5.06
C LEU A 31 2.94 12.02 4.93
N ARG A 32 2.01 12.35 4.02
CA ARG A 32 1.48 13.72 3.88
C ARG A 32 0.76 14.21 5.12
N ALA A 33 0.00 13.35 5.78
CA ALA A 33 -0.70 13.70 7.02
C ALA A 33 0.26 14.00 8.18
N ASN A 34 1.54 13.68 8.04
CA ASN A 34 2.58 13.84 9.05
C ASN A 34 3.76 14.71 8.57
N ASP A 35 3.60 15.45 7.48
CA ASP A 35 4.68 16.21 6.83
C ASP A 35 5.22 17.37 7.69
N ASN A 36 4.37 17.89 8.56
CA ASN A 36 4.70 18.94 9.54
C ASN A 36 5.21 18.41 10.89
N ARG A 37 5.43 17.09 11.02
CA ARG A 37 5.85 16.46 12.29
C ARG A 37 7.34 16.11 12.27
N ARG A 38 8.02 16.42 13.36
CA ARG A 38 9.46 16.11 13.51
C ARG A 38 9.71 14.62 13.74
N HIS A 39 8.80 13.93 14.44
CA HIS A 39 8.96 12.54 14.84
C HIS A 39 7.92 11.64 14.12
N VAL A 40 8.27 11.14 12.93
CA VAL A 40 7.38 10.33 12.08
C VAL A 40 7.80 8.86 12.05
N ALA A 41 8.98 8.51 12.56
CA ALA A 41 9.53 7.16 12.46
C ALA A 41 8.59 6.08 13.03
N HIS A 42 7.98 6.33 14.20
CA HIS A 42 7.03 5.40 14.82
C HIS A 42 5.80 5.15 13.94
N VAL A 43 5.30 6.17 13.24
CA VAL A 43 4.15 6.03 12.33
C VAL A 43 4.46 5.06 11.21
N VAL A 44 5.65 5.17 10.60
CA VAL A 44 6.10 4.29 9.52
C VAL A 44 6.35 2.87 10.03
N VAL A 45 6.96 2.72 11.20
CA VAL A 45 7.22 1.40 11.82
C VAL A 45 5.92 0.66 12.07
N PHE A 46 4.93 1.29 12.70
CA PHE A 46 3.63 0.66 12.95
C PHE A 46 2.84 0.42 11.66
N PHE A 47 3.01 1.25 10.65
CA PHE A 47 2.45 1.00 9.32
C PHE A 47 2.99 -0.30 8.71
N ILE A 48 4.30 -0.54 8.82
CA ILE A 48 4.92 -1.78 8.35
C ILE A 48 4.36 -2.97 9.12
N PHE A 49 4.28 -2.91 10.44
CA PHE A 49 3.77 -4.02 11.25
C PHE A 49 2.30 -4.33 10.99
N LEU A 50 1.46 -3.31 10.89
CA LEU A 50 0.01 -3.46 10.76
C LEU A 50 -0.41 -3.70 9.31
N VAL A 51 -0.02 -2.79 8.39
CA VAL A 51 -0.55 -2.79 7.02
C VAL A 51 0.28 -3.66 6.09
N ALA A 52 1.61 -3.55 6.17
CA ALA A 52 2.48 -4.31 5.28
C ALA A 52 2.74 -5.75 5.75
N ASN A 53 2.28 -6.13 6.95
CA ASN A 53 2.52 -7.47 7.51
C ASN A 53 1.25 -8.07 8.12
N ALA A 54 0.89 -7.75 9.37
CA ALA A 54 -0.19 -8.41 10.11
C ALA A 54 -1.53 -8.39 9.38
N GLY A 55 -1.87 -7.31 8.68
CA GLY A 55 -3.12 -7.18 7.93
C GLY A 55 -3.29 -8.21 6.81
N GLY A 56 -2.19 -8.78 6.28
CA GLY A 56 -2.26 -9.79 5.23
C GLY A 56 -2.60 -11.20 5.69
N SER A 57 -2.57 -11.48 6.99
CA SER A 57 -2.64 -12.86 7.52
C SER A 57 -4.05 -13.50 7.47
N LEU A 58 -5.12 -12.73 7.25
CA LEU A 58 -6.49 -13.23 7.37
C LEU A 58 -7.02 -13.90 6.11
N THR A 59 -6.48 -13.60 4.94
CA THR A 59 -6.97 -14.19 3.69
C THR A 59 -5.83 -14.63 2.77
N PRO A 60 -6.04 -15.62 1.93
CA PRO A 60 -5.07 -16.03 0.90
C PRO A 60 -4.69 -14.92 -0.07
N LEU A 61 -5.50 -13.86 -0.21
CA LEU A 61 -5.19 -12.71 -1.05
C LEU A 61 -4.27 -11.71 -0.35
N GLY A 62 -4.18 -11.79 0.97
CA GLY A 62 -3.38 -10.88 1.79
C GLY A 62 -1.88 -11.14 1.70
N ASP A 63 -1.48 -12.41 1.62
CA ASP A 63 -0.07 -12.80 1.68
C ASP A 63 0.26 -13.99 0.77
N PRO A 64 1.37 -13.95 -0.01
CA PRO A 64 1.74 -15.00 -0.95
C PRO A 64 1.83 -16.43 -0.38
N PRO A 65 2.38 -16.68 0.83
CA PRO A 65 2.38 -18.03 1.42
C PRO A 65 0.98 -18.60 1.63
N LEU A 66 0.03 -17.79 2.06
CA LEU A 66 -1.36 -18.20 2.26
C LEU A 66 -2.05 -18.52 0.94
N PHE A 67 -1.72 -17.76 -0.11
CA PHE A 67 -2.20 -18.03 -1.46
C PHE A 67 -1.69 -19.38 -1.98
N LEU A 68 -0.43 -19.72 -1.76
CA LEU A 68 0.12 -21.03 -2.12
C LEU A 68 -0.56 -22.17 -1.34
N GLY A 69 -0.86 -21.97 -0.05
CA GLY A 69 -1.64 -22.92 0.75
C GLY A 69 -3.02 -23.16 0.16
N PHE A 70 -3.72 -22.08 -0.24
CA PHE A 70 -5.02 -22.15 -0.90
C PHE A 70 -4.94 -22.94 -2.23
N LEU A 71 -3.94 -22.71 -3.05
CA LEU A 71 -3.74 -23.47 -4.31
C LEU A 71 -3.48 -24.96 -4.07
N LYS A 72 -2.88 -25.31 -2.94
CA LYS A 72 -2.65 -26.71 -2.52
C LYS A 72 -3.85 -27.34 -1.82
N GLY A 73 -5.00 -26.68 -1.81
CA GLY A 73 -6.27 -27.23 -1.33
C GLY A 73 -6.69 -26.83 0.07
N VAL A 74 -5.98 -25.91 0.73
CA VAL A 74 -6.48 -25.32 1.99
C VAL A 74 -7.70 -24.46 1.68
N GLU A 75 -8.74 -24.58 2.49
CA GLU A 75 -9.96 -23.80 2.34
C GLU A 75 -9.68 -22.29 2.45
N PHE A 76 -10.28 -21.48 1.58
CA PHE A 76 -10.08 -20.01 1.56
C PHE A 76 -10.36 -19.36 2.91
N SER A 77 -11.40 -19.81 3.58
CA SER A 77 -11.83 -19.28 4.87
C SER A 77 -11.09 -19.86 6.08
N TRP A 78 -10.17 -20.81 5.86
CA TRP A 78 -9.48 -21.48 6.95
C TRP A 78 -8.69 -20.52 7.84
N THR A 79 -7.92 -19.63 7.24
CA THR A 79 -7.14 -18.61 7.96
C THR A 79 -8.04 -17.66 8.73
N LEU A 80 -9.14 -17.22 8.12
CA LEU A 80 -10.09 -16.34 8.77
C LEU A 80 -10.76 -17.01 9.99
N ARG A 81 -11.07 -18.29 9.91
CA ARG A 81 -11.71 -19.02 11.03
C ARG A 81 -10.75 -19.36 12.16
N ASN A 82 -9.52 -19.71 11.83
CA ASN A 82 -8.57 -20.25 12.82
C ASN A 82 -7.59 -19.22 13.35
N ILE A 83 -7.25 -18.16 12.58
CA ILE A 83 -6.22 -17.18 12.93
C ILE A 83 -6.83 -15.80 13.26
N PHE A 84 -8.13 -15.61 13.04
CA PHE A 84 -8.79 -14.32 13.29
C PHE A 84 -8.62 -13.80 14.73
N PRO A 85 -8.83 -14.61 15.78
CA PRO A 85 -8.71 -14.10 17.15
C PRO A 85 -7.30 -13.59 17.48
N GLU A 86 -6.28 -14.36 17.06
CA GLU A 86 -4.88 -14.01 17.29
C GLU A 86 -4.47 -12.77 16.50
N THR A 87 -4.86 -12.70 15.24
CA THR A 87 -4.59 -11.53 14.39
C THR A 87 -5.30 -10.30 14.93
N LEU A 88 -6.56 -10.43 15.33
CA LEU A 88 -7.31 -9.32 15.91
C LEU A 88 -6.65 -8.83 17.20
N PHE A 89 -6.24 -9.75 18.08
CA PHE A 89 -5.53 -9.41 19.32
C PHE A 89 -4.24 -8.63 19.04
N ILE A 90 -3.39 -9.14 18.12
CA ILE A 90 -2.13 -8.47 17.74
C ILE A 90 -2.41 -7.09 17.13
N CYS A 91 -3.35 -6.98 16.19
CA CYS A 91 -3.67 -5.72 15.55
C CYS A 91 -4.20 -4.68 16.53
N VAL A 92 -5.11 -5.08 17.42
CA VAL A 92 -5.65 -4.19 18.46
C VAL A 92 -4.56 -3.78 19.45
N ALA A 93 -3.73 -4.71 19.91
CA ALA A 93 -2.62 -4.40 20.81
C ALA A 93 -1.64 -3.40 20.17
N LEU A 94 -1.24 -3.63 18.91
CA LEU A 94 -0.36 -2.73 18.18
C LEU A 94 -1.01 -1.35 17.95
N LEU A 95 -2.31 -1.29 17.65
CA LEU A 95 -3.03 -0.01 17.50
C LEU A 95 -3.11 0.76 18.81
N ILE A 96 -3.31 0.08 19.94
CA ILE A 96 -3.31 0.70 21.28
C ILE A 96 -1.92 1.24 21.60
N ILE A 97 -0.88 0.43 21.42
CA ILE A 97 0.52 0.84 21.66
C ILE A 97 0.87 2.04 20.77
N PHE A 98 0.53 1.96 19.49
CA PHE A 98 0.71 3.07 18.56
C PHE A 98 -0.01 4.34 19.02
N TYR A 99 -1.27 4.22 19.41
CA TYR A 99 -2.06 5.37 19.89
C TYR A 99 -1.45 6.04 21.11
N VAL A 100 -0.96 5.25 22.08
CA VAL A 100 -0.30 5.76 23.29
C VAL A 100 1.00 6.48 22.93
N ILE A 101 1.83 5.88 22.07
CA ILE A 101 3.09 6.45 21.61
C ILE A 101 2.85 7.73 20.80
N ASP A 102 1.94 7.69 19.81
CA ASP A 102 1.63 8.82 18.94
C ASP A 102 1.05 9.99 19.76
N ARG A 103 0.18 9.70 20.74
CA ARG A 103 -0.34 10.71 21.66
C ARG A 103 0.73 11.30 22.55
N HIS A 104 1.66 10.49 23.05
CA HIS A 104 2.77 10.96 23.89
C HIS A 104 3.68 11.92 23.12
N TYR A 105 4.06 11.58 21.90
CA TYR A 105 4.86 12.44 21.04
C TYR A 105 4.11 13.73 20.70
N TYR A 106 2.84 13.63 20.34
CA TYR A 106 2.01 14.80 19.99
C TYR A 106 1.88 15.80 21.13
N LEU A 107 1.71 15.34 22.38
CA LEU A 107 1.50 16.23 23.52
C LEU A 107 2.80 16.82 24.09
N ASN A 108 3.93 16.10 23.99
CA ASN A 108 5.11 16.42 24.79
C ASN A 108 6.35 16.84 23.98
N ARG A 109 6.38 16.63 22.67
CA ARG A 109 7.60 16.76 21.85
C ARG A 109 7.42 17.37 20.47
N GLU A 110 6.24 17.75 20.07
CA GLU A 110 6.05 18.37 18.75
C GLU A 110 6.13 19.90 18.85
N GLU A 111 7.29 20.43 18.44
CA GLU A 111 7.34 21.76 17.85
C GLU A 111 6.76 21.62 16.44
N GLU A 112 5.67 22.34 16.14
CA GLU A 112 5.13 22.42 14.79
C GLU A 112 6.22 22.99 13.89
N LEU A 113 6.77 22.14 13.04
CA LEU A 113 7.61 22.62 11.94
C LEU A 113 6.72 23.44 11.01
N PRO A 114 7.18 24.59 10.50
CA PRO A 114 6.43 25.30 9.47
C PRO A 114 6.16 24.31 8.33
N PRO A 115 4.90 24.26 7.82
CA PRO A 115 4.53 23.30 6.80
C PRO A 115 5.53 23.39 5.66
N ALA A 116 6.14 22.25 5.33
CA ALA A 116 6.98 22.17 4.16
C ALA A 116 6.14 22.70 2.99
N HIS A 117 6.65 23.70 2.30
CA HIS A 117 5.92 24.38 1.22
C HIS A 117 5.57 23.35 0.15
N ASP A 118 4.40 22.72 0.32
CA ASP A 118 3.90 21.75 -0.66
C ASP A 118 3.34 22.54 -1.85
N PRO A 119 3.96 22.46 -3.03
CA PRO A 119 3.49 23.14 -4.22
C PRO A 119 2.24 22.46 -4.81
N THR A 120 1.61 21.53 -4.10
CA THR A 120 0.37 20.91 -4.57
C THR A 120 -0.81 21.86 -4.31
N PRO A 121 -1.62 22.20 -5.34
CA PRO A 121 -2.77 23.07 -5.16
C PRO A 121 -3.77 22.46 -4.17
N ASP A 122 -4.37 23.32 -3.32
CA ASP A 122 -5.37 23.02 -2.28
C ASP A 122 -6.66 22.33 -2.77
N SER A 123 -6.75 21.94 -4.02
CA SER A 123 -7.89 21.24 -4.61
C SER A 123 -7.73 19.72 -4.57
N THR A 124 -7.53 19.14 -3.40
CA THR A 124 -7.63 17.69 -3.21
C THR A 124 -9.08 17.27 -3.01
N ARG A 125 -9.90 17.40 -4.02
CA ARG A 125 -11.03 16.47 -4.15
C ARG A 125 -10.42 15.10 -4.37
N LEU A 126 -10.70 14.15 -3.48
CA LEU A 126 -10.38 12.73 -3.66
C LEU A 126 -10.97 12.28 -5.01
N ARG A 127 -10.16 12.36 -6.04
CA ARG A 127 -10.53 11.91 -7.38
C ARG A 127 -10.12 10.44 -7.46
N ILE A 128 -11.11 9.56 -7.43
CA ILE A 128 -10.90 8.14 -7.70
C ILE A 128 -10.73 8.01 -9.20
N ASP A 129 -9.50 8.20 -9.67
CA ASP A 129 -9.13 7.91 -11.05
C ASP A 129 -8.83 6.41 -11.15
N GLY A 130 -9.56 5.71 -12.01
CA GLY A 130 -9.32 4.29 -12.26
C GLY A 130 -10.41 3.34 -11.77
N LYS A 131 -11.69 3.71 -11.91
CA LYS A 131 -12.83 2.83 -11.64
C LYS A 131 -12.72 1.46 -12.33
N ILE A 132 -12.08 1.42 -13.50
CA ILE A 132 -11.83 0.19 -14.24
C ILE A 132 -10.87 -0.74 -13.49
N ASN A 133 -9.87 -0.20 -12.76
CA ASN A 133 -8.94 -1.00 -11.98
C ASN A 133 -9.63 -1.66 -10.78
N PHE A 134 -10.67 -1.03 -10.22
CA PHE A 134 -11.47 -1.65 -9.17
C PHE A 134 -12.28 -2.84 -9.71
N LEU A 135 -12.83 -2.71 -10.93
CA LEU A 135 -13.52 -3.81 -11.60
C LEU A 135 -12.56 -4.96 -11.93
N LEU A 136 -11.35 -4.64 -12.40
CA LEU A 136 -10.31 -5.64 -12.67
C LEU A 136 -9.85 -6.34 -11.39
N LEU A 137 -9.72 -5.62 -10.28
CA LEU A 137 -9.42 -6.22 -8.98
C LEU A 137 -10.51 -7.19 -8.56
N LEU A 138 -11.78 -6.80 -8.69
CA LEU A 138 -12.91 -7.68 -8.38
C LEU A 138 -12.91 -8.93 -9.28
N ALA A 139 -12.55 -8.78 -10.55
CA ALA A 139 -12.41 -9.91 -11.47
C ALA A 139 -11.28 -10.87 -11.04
N VAL A 140 -10.11 -10.35 -10.61
CA VAL A 140 -9.02 -11.17 -10.07
C VAL A 140 -9.48 -11.95 -8.85
N VAL A 141 -10.13 -11.30 -7.90
CA VAL A 141 -10.67 -11.95 -6.68
C VAL A 141 -11.66 -13.04 -7.07
N GLY A 142 -12.59 -12.75 -7.97
CA GLY A 142 -13.58 -13.71 -8.45
C GLY A 142 -12.95 -14.94 -9.13
N LEU A 143 -11.93 -14.74 -9.95
CA LEU A 143 -11.20 -15.84 -10.64
C LEU A 143 -10.47 -16.74 -9.66
N VAL A 144 -9.83 -16.14 -8.64
CA VAL A 144 -9.14 -16.88 -7.59
C VAL A 144 -10.14 -17.71 -6.78
N LEU A 145 -11.24 -17.12 -6.34
CA LEU A 145 -12.31 -17.83 -5.61
C LEU A 145 -12.93 -18.94 -6.46
N MET A 146 -13.21 -18.66 -7.73
CA MET A 146 -13.72 -19.66 -8.67
C MET A 146 -12.79 -20.87 -8.75
N SER A 147 -11.48 -20.66 -8.88
CA SER A 147 -10.52 -21.76 -9.00
C SER A 147 -10.42 -22.63 -7.74
N GLY A 148 -10.70 -22.08 -6.56
CA GLY A 148 -10.71 -22.83 -5.31
C GLY A 148 -12.01 -23.58 -5.05
N LEU A 149 -13.14 -23.05 -5.52
CA LEU A 149 -14.46 -23.62 -5.29
C LEU A 149 -14.86 -24.63 -6.38
N TRP A 150 -14.42 -24.40 -7.61
CA TRP A 150 -14.74 -25.25 -8.75
C TRP A 150 -13.75 -26.42 -8.83
N LYS A 151 -14.21 -27.63 -8.54
CA LYS A 151 -13.38 -28.86 -8.51
C LYS A 151 -13.95 -29.93 -9.46
N PRO A 152 -13.77 -29.81 -10.78
CA PRO A 152 -14.32 -30.77 -11.75
C PRO A 152 -13.57 -32.12 -11.77
N GLY A 153 -12.47 -32.27 -11.02
CA GLY A 153 -11.69 -33.51 -10.97
C GLY A 153 -10.84 -33.82 -12.23
N ILE A 154 -10.74 -32.84 -13.16
CA ILE A 154 -9.94 -32.98 -14.37
C ILE A 154 -8.57 -32.40 -14.13
N SER A 155 -7.53 -33.20 -14.29
CA SER A 155 -6.12 -32.77 -14.25
C SER A 155 -5.41 -33.15 -15.54
N PHE A 156 -4.42 -32.35 -15.91
CA PHE A 156 -3.53 -32.57 -17.03
C PHE A 156 -2.10 -32.66 -16.52
N ASP A 157 -1.37 -33.66 -16.97
CA ASP A 157 0.08 -33.72 -16.71
C ASP A 157 0.81 -32.76 -17.66
N VAL A 158 1.39 -31.71 -17.08
CA VAL A 158 2.20 -30.74 -17.81
C VAL A 158 3.64 -30.83 -17.27
N MET A 159 4.53 -31.40 -18.03
CA MET A 159 5.95 -31.57 -17.69
C MET A 159 6.18 -32.27 -16.34
N GLY A 160 5.39 -33.30 -16.01
CA GLY A 160 5.51 -34.04 -14.74
C GLY A 160 4.84 -33.37 -13.55
N THR A 161 4.01 -32.36 -13.78
CA THR A 161 3.22 -31.71 -12.75
C THR A 161 1.73 -31.81 -13.08
N ASP A 162 0.94 -32.31 -12.13
CA ASP A 162 -0.53 -32.36 -12.28
C ASP A 162 -1.14 -30.96 -12.18
N VAL A 163 -1.55 -30.40 -13.30
CA VAL A 163 -2.24 -29.10 -13.38
C VAL A 163 -3.74 -29.35 -13.49
N THR A 164 -4.50 -28.87 -12.53
CA THR A 164 -5.96 -28.99 -12.55
C THR A 164 -6.60 -28.01 -13.54
N LEU A 165 -7.68 -28.42 -14.20
CA LEU A 165 -8.40 -27.58 -15.17
C LEU A 165 -8.76 -26.19 -14.60
N PRO A 166 -9.27 -26.06 -13.36
CA PRO A 166 -9.55 -24.75 -12.78
C PRO A 166 -8.33 -23.83 -12.63
N ALA A 167 -7.16 -24.42 -12.32
CA ALA A 167 -5.92 -23.65 -12.24
C ALA A 167 -5.50 -23.10 -13.60
N LEU A 168 -5.56 -23.92 -14.63
CA LEU A 168 -5.22 -23.51 -15.99
C LEU A 168 -6.18 -22.42 -16.50
N VAL A 169 -7.49 -22.59 -16.30
CA VAL A 169 -8.50 -21.59 -16.69
C VAL A 169 -8.27 -20.28 -15.94
N ARG A 170 -8.02 -20.32 -14.63
CA ARG A 170 -7.68 -19.15 -13.82
C ARG A 170 -6.46 -18.42 -14.39
N ASP A 171 -5.38 -19.13 -14.67
CA ASP A 171 -4.12 -18.53 -15.11
C ASP A 171 -4.25 -17.86 -16.47
N VAL A 172 -4.95 -18.50 -17.42
CA VAL A 172 -5.25 -17.91 -18.73
C VAL A 172 -6.11 -16.65 -18.59
N LEU A 173 -7.14 -16.68 -17.74
CA LEU A 173 -7.99 -15.52 -17.51
C LEU A 173 -7.26 -14.38 -16.77
N LEU A 174 -6.36 -14.70 -15.85
CA LEU A 174 -5.50 -13.69 -15.18
C LEU A 174 -4.56 -13.01 -16.17
N VAL A 175 -3.99 -13.74 -17.13
CA VAL A 175 -3.21 -13.13 -18.22
C VAL A 175 -4.10 -12.21 -19.04
N GLY A 176 -5.33 -12.61 -19.38
CA GLY A 176 -6.30 -11.75 -20.05
C GLY A 176 -6.60 -10.47 -19.29
N VAL A 177 -6.89 -10.56 -17.98
CA VAL A 177 -7.11 -9.40 -17.09
C VAL A 177 -5.88 -8.49 -17.07
N THR A 178 -4.68 -9.07 -17.02
CA THR A 178 -3.42 -8.29 -17.06
C THR A 178 -3.28 -7.53 -18.36
N LEU A 179 -3.54 -8.16 -19.50
CA LEU A 179 -3.49 -7.49 -20.81
C LEU A 179 -4.52 -6.36 -20.91
N VAL A 180 -5.76 -6.59 -20.45
CA VAL A 180 -6.79 -5.56 -20.40
C VAL A 180 -6.35 -4.39 -19.48
N SER A 181 -5.79 -4.68 -18.33
CA SER A 181 -5.24 -3.65 -17.42
C SER A 181 -4.14 -2.84 -18.09
N LEU A 182 -3.24 -3.51 -18.82
CA LEU A 182 -2.17 -2.86 -19.57
C LEU A 182 -2.67 -1.92 -20.68
N LEU A 183 -3.74 -2.30 -21.36
CA LEU A 183 -4.33 -1.51 -22.43
C LEU A 183 -5.22 -0.37 -21.89
N ALA A 184 -5.98 -0.64 -20.84
CA ALA A 184 -6.93 0.32 -20.26
C ALA A 184 -6.27 1.38 -19.36
N THR A 185 -5.08 1.11 -18.83
CA THR A 185 -4.39 2.05 -17.93
C THR A 185 -3.67 3.14 -18.73
N PRO A 186 -3.98 4.42 -18.55
CA PRO A 186 -3.33 5.52 -19.25
C PRO A 186 -1.81 5.51 -19.02
N ARG A 187 -1.03 5.84 -20.06
CA ARG A 187 0.44 5.88 -19.99
C ARG A 187 0.98 6.80 -18.89
N THR A 188 0.24 7.83 -18.51
CA THR A 188 0.56 8.75 -17.40
C THR A 188 0.54 8.11 -16.02
N ALA A 189 -0.34 7.14 -15.79
CA ALA A 189 -0.38 6.37 -14.55
C ALA A 189 0.70 5.27 -14.52
N ARG A 190 1.07 4.77 -15.71
CA ARG A 190 2.05 3.70 -15.90
C ARG A 190 3.50 4.19 -15.82
N SER A 191 3.78 5.38 -16.37
CA SER A 191 5.00 6.09 -16.07
C SER A 191 4.84 6.73 -14.71
N GLY A 192 5.20 6.02 -13.65
CA GLY A 192 5.47 6.58 -12.33
C GLY A 192 6.64 7.56 -12.47
N ARG A 193 6.41 8.63 -13.22
CA ARG A 193 7.29 9.78 -13.26
C ARG A 193 7.14 10.38 -11.87
N LEU A 194 7.93 9.85 -10.94
CA LEU A 194 8.46 10.62 -9.86
C LEU A 194 9.08 11.84 -10.56
N ARG A 195 8.26 12.84 -10.80
CA ARG A 195 8.75 14.16 -11.07
C ARG A 195 9.39 14.54 -9.75
N SER A 196 10.65 14.18 -9.63
CA SER A 196 11.56 14.70 -8.62
C SER A 196 11.50 16.21 -8.78
N SER A 197 10.58 16.83 -8.05
CA SER A 197 10.51 18.29 -7.86
C SER A 197 11.62 18.75 -6.91
N TYR A 198 12.66 17.95 -6.77
CA TYR A 198 13.97 18.42 -6.34
C TYR A 198 14.65 19.10 -7.54
N THR A 199 13.96 20.04 -8.15
CA THR A 199 14.63 21.12 -8.84
C THR A 199 15.17 22.00 -7.71
N HIS A 200 16.36 21.66 -7.29
CA HIS A 200 17.24 22.55 -6.55
C HIS A 200 17.10 23.93 -7.21
N SER A 201 16.42 24.86 -6.56
CA SER A 201 16.31 26.22 -7.05
C SER A 201 17.70 26.84 -6.88
N PRO A 202 18.42 27.16 -7.96
CA PRO A 202 19.80 27.67 -7.88
C PRO A 202 19.87 29.14 -7.45
N THR A 203 18.78 29.70 -6.93
CA THR A 203 18.65 31.15 -6.79
C THR A 203 19.06 31.74 -5.45
N ARG A 204 19.28 30.90 -4.42
CA ARG A 204 19.71 31.43 -3.11
C ARG A 204 21.23 31.53 -3.00
N ASP A 205 21.94 30.51 -3.48
CA ASP A 205 23.44 30.50 -3.44
C ASP A 205 24.08 31.53 -4.40
N SER A 206 23.45 31.80 -5.54
CA SER A 206 23.94 32.79 -6.50
C SER A 206 23.75 34.26 -6.04
N ARG A 207 22.74 34.53 -5.20
CA ARG A 207 22.53 35.85 -4.59
C ARG A 207 23.49 36.10 -3.43
N GLU A 208 23.72 35.08 -2.61
CA GLU A 208 24.63 35.16 -1.47
C GLU A 208 26.07 35.29 -1.93
N ARG A 209 26.49 34.55 -2.98
CA ARG A 209 27.84 34.72 -3.61
C ARG A 209 28.04 36.09 -4.28
N ARG A 210 27.00 36.69 -4.84
CA ARG A 210 27.06 38.05 -5.40
C ARG A 210 27.18 39.11 -4.31
N SER A 211 26.54 38.95 -3.17
CA SER A 211 26.66 39.88 -2.03
C SER A 211 28.06 39.82 -1.38
N ILE A 212 28.62 38.61 -1.24
CA ILE A 212 29.96 38.41 -0.68
C ILE A 212 31.04 39.00 -1.63
N ASN A 213 30.93 38.78 -2.96
CA ASN A 213 31.86 39.34 -3.94
C ASN A 213 31.71 40.85 -4.10
N ALA A 214 30.57 41.45 -3.81
CA ALA A 214 30.39 42.89 -3.82
C ALA A 214 31.08 43.57 -2.61
N GLN A 215 31.04 42.91 -1.45
CA GLN A 215 31.66 43.41 -0.22
C GLN A 215 33.21 43.28 -0.25
N THR A 216 33.77 42.31 -1.00
CA THR A 216 35.21 42.11 -1.10
C THR A 216 35.85 43.06 -2.10
N ARG A 217 35.09 43.74 -2.96
CA ARG A 217 35.63 44.74 -3.91
C ARG A 217 35.66 46.18 -3.37
N LEU A 218 35.14 46.40 -2.17
CA LEU A 218 35.07 47.71 -1.51
C LEU A 218 36.06 47.84 -0.33
N ARG A 219 36.95 46.91 -0.17
CA ARG A 219 38.15 46.97 0.68
C ARG A 219 39.40 46.84 -0.21
#